data_9de85b80f36da741012b04eee2e4b3f0
#
_entry.id   9de85b80f36da741012b04eee2e4b3f0
#
_cell.length_a   1.000
_cell.length_b   1.000
_cell.length_c   1.000
_cell.angle_alpha   90.00
_cell.angle_beta   90.00
_cell.angle_gamma   90.00
#
_symmetry.space_group_name_H-M   'P 1'
#
loop_
_entity.id
_entity.type
_entity.pdbx_description
1 polymer ?
#
loop_
_entity_poly.entity_id
_entity_poly.type
_entity_poly.pdbx_seq_one_letter_code
_entity_poly.pdbx_strand_id
1 'polypeptide(L)'
;MHSVYLYGSVARGDAVAVKSDLDLIALFAGELSSNKLTELKTLSDELSKKYRSLVRDVGIAVAYYDYTVDPENYYENAFLKELCVCVYGEDLGERFGPYKLTSEIADRFNGDICESLTRALNRLESASNQDFKTYTQNFARKLIRTYYSMVMVRSQVWTTRLHEQAEVFIRHFPEKEAIIRILFNWIDEPPTDYESVYELFKREGEWACKNFAHEAKISP
;
A
#
# COMPACT_ATOMS: atom_id res chain seq x y z
N MET A 1 21.85 14.36 4.57
CA MET A 1 20.80 13.79 3.70
C MET A 1 21.46 13.34 2.40
N HIS A 2 21.24 12.11 1.99
CA HIS A 2 21.83 11.54 0.77
C HIS A 2 20.89 11.77 -0.43
N SER A 3 19.65 11.30 -0.34
CA SER A 3 18.65 11.43 -1.39
C SER A 3 17.23 11.49 -0.83
N VAL A 4 16.28 11.92 -1.66
CA VAL A 4 14.85 11.92 -1.33
C VAL A 4 14.09 11.23 -2.45
N TYR A 5 13.20 10.33 -2.08
CA TYR A 5 12.32 9.60 -2.97
C TYR A 5 10.87 9.93 -2.71
N LEU A 6 10.11 9.99 -3.76
CA LEU A 6 8.66 10.08 -3.75
C LEU A 6 8.08 8.69 -3.96
N TYR A 7 7.06 8.31 -3.19
CA TYR A 7 6.33 7.05 -3.39
C TYR A 7 4.81 7.28 -3.27
N GLY A 8 4.04 6.21 -3.32
CA GLY A 8 2.59 6.30 -3.19
C GLY A 8 1.88 6.87 -4.42
N SER A 9 0.71 7.46 -4.23
CA SER A 9 -0.17 7.90 -5.32
C SER A 9 0.41 9.04 -6.16
N VAL A 10 1.18 9.94 -5.54
CA VAL A 10 1.82 11.05 -6.27
C VAL A 10 2.89 10.54 -7.22
N ALA A 11 3.73 9.60 -6.77
CA ALA A 11 4.77 8.99 -7.61
C ALA A 11 4.19 8.26 -8.83
N ARG A 12 2.97 7.73 -8.71
CA ARG A 12 2.28 7.01 -9.79
C ARG A 12 1.50 7.90 -10.75
N GLY A 13 1.33 9.18 -10.42
CA GLY A 13 0.43 10.08 -11.16
C GLY A 13 -1.08 9.85 -10.89
N ASP A 14 -1.43 9.08 -9.85
CA ASP A 14 -2.82 8.75 -9.50
C ASP A 14 -3.37 9.63 -8.36
N ALA A 15 -2.62 10.67 -7.96
CA ALA A 15 -3.00 11.52 -6.85
C ALA A 15 -4.25 12.34 -7.13
N VAL A 16 -5.13 12.39 -6.15
CA VAL A 16 -6.31 13.25 -6.17
C VAL A 16 -6.09 14.40 -5.20
N ALA A 17 -6.18 15.64 -5.71
CA ALA A 17 -5.96 16.82 -4.88
C ALA A 17 -6.81 16.80 -3.60
N VAL A 18 -6.21 17.21 -2.49
CA VAL A 18 -6.80 17.27 -1.14
C VAL A 18 -7.13 15.90 -0.51
N LYS A 19 -7.17 14.82 -1.31
CA LYS A 19 -7.50 13.47 -0.82
C LYS A 19 -6.27 12.57 -0.66
N SER A 20 -5.26 12.76 -1.49
CA SER A 20 -4.02 11.96 -1.46
C SER A 20 -2.97 12.60 -0.58
N ASP A 21 -2.14 11.75 0.02
CA ASP A 21 -0.96 12.15 0.77
C ASP A 21 0.23 12.36 -0.18
N LEU A 22 1.19 13.16 0.25
CA LEU A 22 2.52 13.24 -0.34
C LEU A 22 3.47 12.40 0.51
N ASP A 23 3.86 11.25 -0.02
CA ASP A 23 4.69 10.28 0.70
C ASP A 23 6.15 10.39 0.23
N LEU A 24 7.06 10.70 1.16
CA LEU A 24 8.49 10.87 0.91
C LEU A 24 9.32 9.89 1.74
N ILE A 25 10.44 9.43 1.19
CA ILE A 25 11.52 8.78 1.92
C ILE A 25 12.73 9.70 1.88
N ALA A 26 13.18 10.14 3.05
CA ALA A 26 14.43 10.87 3.20
C ALA A 26 15.53 9.89 3.61
N LEU A 27 16.51 9.67 2.71
CA LEU A 27 17.64 8.78 2.92
C LEU A 27 18.83 9.55 3.48
N PHE A 28 19.37 9.06 4.57
CA PHE A 28 20.52 9.66 5.25
C PHE A 28 21.75 8.74 5.19
N ALA A 29 22.94 9.33 5.10
CA ALA A 29 24.21 8.59 5.10
C ALA A 29 24.54 7.92 6.46
N GLY A 30 23.90 8.35 7.54
CA GLY A 30 24.08 7.80 8.88
C GLY A 30 22.86 8.07 9.76
N GLU A 31 22.84 7.44 10.93
CA GLU A 31 21.73 7.55 11.87
C GLU A 31 21.49 8.99 12.35
N LEU A 32 20.23 9.30 12.50
CA LEU A 32 19.80 10.59 13.03
C LEU A 32 19.58 10.53 14.54
N SER A 33 19.96 11.62 15.22
CA SER A 33 19.62 11.77 16.64
C SER A 33 18.10 11.96 16.82
N SER A 34 17.60 11.67 18.03
CA SER A 34 16.20 11.84 18.38
C SER A 34 15.69 13.28 18.13
N ASN A 35 16.56 14.29 18.36
CA ASN A 35 16.21 15.69 18.06
C ASN A 35 15.97 15.90 16.56
N LYS A 36 16.84 15.35 15.71
CA LYS A 36 16.69 15.43 14.25
C LYS A 36 15.43 14.72 13.74
N LEU A 37 15.08 13.58 14.33
CA LEU A 37 13.81 12.88 14.02
C LEU A 37 12.60 13.72 14.41
N THR A 38 12.66 14.41 15.55
CA THR A 38 11.61 15.35 16.01
C THR A 38 11.49 16.55 15.07
N GLU A 39 12.62 17.12 14.63
CA GLU A 39 12.65 18.21 13.64
C GLU A 39 11.98 17.81 12.32
N LEU A 40 12.29 16.58 11.82
CA LEU A 40 11.67 16.05 10.59
C LEU A 40 10.16 15.85 10.74
N LYS A 41 9.69 15.38 11.90
CA LYS A 41 8.27 15.28 12.19
C LYS A 41 7.59 16.65 12.19
N THR A 42 8.20 17.63 12.83
CA THR A 42 7.71 19.02 12.84
C THR A 42 7.63 19.59 11.41
N LEU A 43 8.68 19.35 10.60
CA LEU A 43 8.70 19.75 9.20
C LEU A 43 7.57 19.09 8.40
N SER A 44 7.33 17.79 8.61
CA SER A 44 6.22 17.06 7.98
C SER A 44 4.86 17.72 8.31
N ASP A 45 4.63 18.06 9.59
CA ASP A 45 3.41 18.71 10.06
C ASP A 45 3.24 20.15 9.49
N GLU A 46 4.34 20.90 9.39
CA GLU A 46 4.36 22.25 8.79
C GLU A 46 4.05 22.20 7.30
N LEU A 47 4.66 21.25 6.57
CA LEU A 47 4.41 21.05 5.14
C LEU A 47 2.97 20.60 4.90
N SER A 48 2.42 19.72 5.72
CA SER A 48 1.02 19.30 5.66
C SER A 48 0.06 20.50 5.80
N LYS A 49 0.33 21.39 6.76
CA LYS A 49 -0.46 22.62 6.96
C LYS A 49 -0.32 23.57 5.76
N LYS A 50 0.93 23.78 5.30
CA LYS A 50 1.23 24.73 4.20
C LYS A 50 0.59 24.30 2.88
N TYR A 51 0.57 23.00 2.58
CA TYR A 51 0.09 22.46 1.31
C TYR A 51 -1.28 21.77 1.41
N ARG A 52 -2.06 22.07 2.44
CA ARG A 52 -3.37 21.45 2.68
C ARG A 52 -4.39 21.64 1.55
N SER A 53 -4.19 22.64 0.69
CA SER A 53 -5.00 22.84 -0.52
C SER A 53 -4.66 21.88 -1.67
N LEU A 54 -3.52 21.18 -1.60
CA LEU A 54 -3.03 20.26 -2.62
C LEU A 54 -3.05 18.82 -2.16
N VAL A 55 -2.62 18.56 -0.92
CA VAL A 55 -2.50 17.21 -0.35
C VAL A 55 -3.19 17.14 1.01
N ARG A 56 -3.64 15.96 1.40
CA ARG A 56 -4.23 15.74 2.72
C ARG A 56 -3.17 15.86 3.81
N ASP A 57 -2.06 15.15 3.65
CA ASP A 57 -0.93 15.13 4.56
C ASP A 57 0.39 14.97 3.78
N VAL A 58 1.50 15.33 4.44
CA VAL A 58 2.86 15.07 3.96
C VAL A 58 3.52 14.09 4.92
N GLY A 59 3.87 12.90 4.46
CA GLY A 59 4.59 11.88 5.21
C GLY A 59 6.08 11.88 4.85
N ILE A 60 6.97 11.89 5.84
CA ILE A 60 8.41 11.76 5.64
C ILE A 60 8.90 10.53 6.41
N ALA A 61 9.11 9.43 5.69
CA ALA A 61 9.80 8.26 6.22
C ALA A 61 11.31 8.48 6.21
N VAL A 62 12.01 7.95 7.20
CA VAL A 62 13.48 8.01 7.29
C VAL A 62 14.06 6.66 6.93
N ALA A 63 15.06 6.66 6.05
CA ALA A 63 15.85 5.49 5.72
C ALA A 63 17.36 5.80 5.86
N TYR A 64 18.18 4.76 6.01
CA TYR A 64 19.61 4.88 6.17
C TYR A 64 20.35 4.18 5.04
N TYR A 65 21.41 4.82 4.53
CA TYR A 65 22.14 4.39 3.34
C TYR A 65 22.65 2.95 3.47
N ASP A 66 23.40 2.63 4.53
CA ASP A 66 24.01 1.31 4.71
C ASP A 66 22.94 0.19 4.74
N TYR A 67 21.82 0.44 5.41
CA TYR A 67 20.68 -0.49 5.43
C TYR A 67 20.04 -0.63 4.04
N THR A 68 19.85 0.49 3.35
CA THR A 68 19.16 0.51 2.06
C THR A 68 19.96 -0.15 0.95
N VAL A 69 21.30 -0.08 0.99
CA VAL A 69 22.16 -0.69 -0.06
C VAL A 69 22.54 -2.14 0.24
N ASP A 70 22.22 -2.65 1.42
CA ASP A 70 22.49 -4.02 1.80
C ASP A 70 21.63 -4.99 0.96
N PRO A 71 22.23 -5.92 0.19
CA PRO A 71 21.49 -6.87 -0.63
C PRO A 71 20.57 -7.81 0.17
N GLU A 72 20.82 -7.99 1.47
CA GLU A 72 19.95 -8.79 2.34
C GLU A 72 18.59 -8.13 2.57
N ASN A 73 18.51 -6.79 2.43
CA ASN A 73 17.28 -6.03 2.52
C ASN A 73 16.52 -6.02 1.16
N TYR A 74 16.28 -7.19 0.62
CA TYR A 74 15.72 -7.40 -0.71
C TYR A 74 14.39 -6.66 -0.94
N TYR A 75 13.51 -6.65 0.07
CA TYR A 75 12.24 -5.95 -0.02
C TYR A 75 12.43 -4.43 -0.15
N GLU A 76 13.25 -3.83 0.69
CA GLU A 76 13.50 -2.39 0.71
C GLU A 76 14.18 -1.94 -0.59
N ASN A 77 15.14 -2.72 -1.08
CA ASN A 77 15.78 -2.47 -2.37
C ASN A 77 14.78 -2.53 -3.52
N ALA A 78 13.94 -3.58 -3.55
CA ALA A 78 12.89 -3.75 -4.55
C ALA A 78 11.85 -2.63 -4.46
N PHE A 79 11.43 -2.24 -3.25
CA PHE A 79 10.51 -1.14 -3.03
C PHE A 79 11.04 0.18 -3.59
N LEU A 80 12.31 0.50 -3.29
CA LEU A 80 12.95 1.70 -3.78
C LEU A 80 13.04 1.71 -5.32
N LYS A 81 13.47 0.57 -5.91
CA LYS A 81 13.63 0.41 -7.35
C LYS A 81 12.33 0.52 -8.13
N GLU A 82 11.30 -0.23 -7.68
CA GLU A 82 10.11 -0.47 -8.48
C GLU A 82 8.97 0.53 -8.18
N LEU A 83 8.99 1.15 -7.00
CA LEU A 83 7.84 1.92 -6.49
C LEU A 83 8.15 3.37 -6.12
N CYS A 84 9.42 3.77 -6.14
CA CYS A 84 9.83 5.11 -5.77
C CYS A 84 10.41 5.89 -6.97
N VAL A 85 10.31 7.21 -6.90
CA VAL A 85 10.91 8.14 -7.87
C VAL A 85 11.89 9.03 -7.12
N CYS A 86 13.15 9.01 -7.51
CA CYS A 86 14.17 9.90 -6.95
C CYS A 86 13.87 11.35 -7.35
N VAL A 87 13.72 12.24 -6.35
CA VAL A 87 13.43 13.66 -6.58
C VAL A 87 14.58 14.56 -6.11
N TYR A 88 15.54 14.02 -5.36
CA TYR A 88 16.73 14.76 -4.93
C TYR A 88 17.88 13.79 -4.61
N GLY A 89 19.11 14.20 -4.95
CA GLY A 89 20.34 13.45 -4.66
C GLY A 89 20.60 12.32 -5.66
N GLU A 90 21.30 11.29 -5.24
CA GLU A 90 21.66 10.15 -6.07
C GLU A 90 20.52 9.13 -6.12
N ASP A 91 20.17 8.65 -7.32
CA ASP A 91 19.18 7.57 -7.48
C ASP A 91 19.83 6.20 -7.29
N LEU A 92 19.70 5.64 -6.10
CA LEU A 92 20.16 4.28 -5.80
C LEU A 92 19.38 3.22 -6.58
N GLY A 93 18.16 3.53 -7.03
CA GLY A 93 17.36 2.63 -7.85
C GLY A 93 18.04 2.22 -9.15
N GLU A 94 18.96 3.05 -9.68
CA GLU A 94 19.77 2.69 -10.86
C GLU A 94 20.78 1.57 -10.59
N ARG A 95 21.14 1.36 -9.32
CA ARG A 95 22.09 0.33 -8.89
C ARG A 95 21.43 -1.01 -8.57
N PHE A 96 20.10 -1.03 -8.43
CA PHE A 96 19.33 -2.18 -7.97
C PHE A 96 18.67 -2.93 -9.11
N GLY A 97 18.38 -4.22 -8.82
CA GLY A 97 17.57 -5.09 -9.67
C GLY A 97 18.32 -5.81 -10.79
N PRO A 98 17.58 -6.50 -11.64
CA PRO A 98 16.11 -6.66 -11.60
C PRO A 98 15.64 -7.49 -10.40
N TYR A 99 14.46 -7.16 -9.86
CA TYR A 99 13.87 -7.89 -8.74
C TYR A 99 12.73 -8.80 -9.20
N LYS A 100 12.69 -10.00 -8.62
CA LYS A 100 11.53 -10.89 -8.75
C LYS A 100 10.56 -10.65 -7.61
N LEU A 101 9.28 -10.79 -7.89
CA LEU A 101 8.25 -10.82 -6.85
C LEU A 101 8.37 -12.13 -6.08
N THR A 102 8.66 -12.01 -4.78
CA THR A 102 8.81 -13.13 -3.85
C THR A 102 7.66 -13.17 -2.86
N SER A 103 7.50 -14.30 -2.16
CA SER A 103 6.52 -14.41 -1.08
C SER A 103 6.78 -13.40 0.04
N GLU A 104 8.03 -13.06 0.33
CA GLU A 104 8.38 -12.03 1.29
C GLU A 104 7.83 -10.66 0.86
N ILE A 105 8.00 -10.30 -0.43
CA ILE A 105 7.43 -9.06 -0.97
C ILE A 105 5.90 -9.10 -0.84
N ALA A 106 5.25 -10.22 -1.19
CA ALA A 106 3.81 -10.36 -1.06
C ALA A 106 3.33 -10.15 0.39
N ASP A 107 4.03 -10.74 1.36
CA ASP A 107 3.74 -10.60 2.79
C ASP A 107 3.94 -9.15 3.26
N ARG A 108 5.05 -8.52 2.90
CA ARG A 108 5.39 -7.13 3.27
C ARG A 108 4.41 -6.11 2.69
N PHE A 109 4.01 -6.26 1.43
CA PHE A 109 3.00 -5.40 0.80
C PHE A 109 1.63 -5.53 1.42
N ASN A 110 1.31 -6.72 1.92
CA ASN A 110 -0.01 -6.99 2.44
C ASN A 110 -0.12 -6.75 3.95
N GLY A 111 0.92 -7.09 4.72
CA GLY A 111 0.84 -7.21 6.17
C GLY A 111 -0.12 -8.32 6.59
N ASP A 112 -0.46 -8.39 7.87
CA ASP A 112 -1.42 -9.37 8.40
C ASP A 112 -2.85 -9.04 7.94
N ILE A 113 -3.37 -9.86 7.01
CA ILE A 113 -4.74 -9.68 6.51
C ILE A 113 -5.78 -10.05 7.56
N CYS A 114 -5.51 -11.03 8.44
CA CYS A 114 -6.46 -11.46 9.45
C CYS A 114 -6.63 -10.40 10.53
N GLU A 115 -5.54 -9.79 10.97
CA GLU A 115 -5.59 -8.63 11.84
C GLU A 115 -6.27 -7.42 11.17
N SER A 116 -5.98 -7.19 9.89
CA SER A 116 -6.60 -6.12 9.11
C SER A 116 -8.11 -6.31 8.96
N LEU A 117 -8.58 -7.56 8.75
CA LEU A 117 -10.00 -7.91 8.71
C LEU A 117 -10.66 -7.62 10.07
N THR A 118 -10.08 -8.13 11.17
CA THR A 118 -10.60 -7.91 12.51
C THR A 118 -10.75 -6.42 12.82
N ARG A 119 -9.73 -5.63 12.53
CA ARG A 119 -9.78 -4.16 12.71
C ARG A 119 -10.83 -3.50 11.83
N ALA A 120 -11.00 -3.95 10.59
CA ALA A 120 -11.99 -3.40 9.67
C ALA A 120 -13.42 -3.67 10.16
N LEU A 121 -13.73 -4.89 10.56
CA LEU A 121 -15.05 -5.27 11.08
C LEU A 121 -15.39 -4.50 12.36
N ASN A 122 -14.47 -4.43 13.33
CA ASN A 122 -14.66 -3.66 14.56
C ASN A 122 -14.90 -2.17 14.29
N ARG A 123 -14.21 -1.59 13.31
CA ARG A 123 -14.44 -0.19 12.91
C ARG A 123 -15.78 0.03 12.26
N LEU A 124 -16.25 -0.91 11.44
CA LEU A 124 -17.57 -0.83 10.83
C LEU A 124 -18.66 -0.87 11.89
N GLU A 125 -18.55 -1.74 12.90
CA GLU A 125 -19.55 -1.88 14.00
C GLU A 125 -19.76 -0.59 14.79
N SER A 126 -18.71 0.23 14.95
CA SER A 126 -18.75 1.47 15.74
C SER A 126 -18.79 2.75 14.88
N ALA A 127 -18.91 2.61 13.55
CA ALA A 127 -18.77 3.74 12.65
C ALA A 127 -19.98 4.68 12.63
N SER A 128 -19.73 5.99 12.54
CA SER A 128 -20.75 6.95 12.08
C SER A 128 -21.04 6.70 10.59
N ASN A 129 -22.15 7.21 10.08
CA ASN A 129 -22.51 7.07 8.66
C ASN A 129 -21.40 7.56 7.71
N GLN A 130 -20.69 8.62 8.08
CA GLN A 130 -19.61 9.16 7.26
C GLN A 130 -18.36 8.28 7.34
N ASP A 131 -18.01 7.80 8.53
CA ASP A 131 -16.88 6.92 8.74
C ASP A 131 -17.12 5.57 8.09
N PHE A 132 -18.35 5.04 8.15
CA PHE A 132 -18.75 3.79 7.51
C PHE A 132 -18.41 3.77 6.02
N LYS A 133 -18.75 4.85 5.29
CA LYS A 133 -18.39 4.98 3.87
C LYS A 133 -16.88 4.93 3.66
N THR A 134 -16.15 5.69 4.46
CA THR A 134 -14.68 5.73 4.37
C THR A 134 -14.04 4.38 4.67
N TYR A 135 -14.51 3.68 5.71
CA TYR A 135 -14.00 2.36 6.07
C TYR A 135 -14.32 1.31 5.00
N THR A 136 -15.54 1.37 4.44
CA THR A 136 -15.94 0.49 3.33
C THR A 136 -15.01 0.66 2.13
N GLN A 137 -14.77 1.90 1.69
CA GLN A 137 -13.86 2.20 0.58
C GLN A 137 -12.42 1.71 0.86
N ASN A 138 -11.91 1.97 2.05
CA ASN A 138 -10.54 1.61 2.42
C ASN A 138 -10.35 0.10 2.48
N PHE A 139 -11.32 -0.63 3.05
CA PHE A 139 -11.21 -2.08 3.13
C PHE A 139 -11.45 -2.77 1.79
N ALA A 140 -12.33 -2.24 0.94
CA ALA A 140 -12.48 -2.72 -0.44
C ALA A 140 -11.15 -2.62 -1.22
N ARG A 141 -10.45 -1.48 -1.13
CA ARG A 141 -9.10 -1.33 -1.72
C ARG A 141 -8.10 -2.30 -1.11
N LYS A 142 -8.15 -2.51 0.21
CA LYS A 142 -7.26 -3.46 0.91
C LYS A 142 -7.48 -4.88 0.42
N LEU A 143 -8.72 -5.34 0.25
CA LEU A 143 -9.02 -6.67 -0.26
C LEU A 143 -8.48 -6.88 -1.69
N ILE A 144 -8.68 -5.93 -2.59
CA ILE A 144 -8.16 -6.03 -3.97
C ILE A 144 -6.63 -6.13 -3.95
N ARG A 145 -5.94 -5.33 -3.14
CA ARG A 145 -4.48 -5.40 -3.00
C ARG A 145 -4.03 -6.74 -2.41
N THR A 146 -4.77 -7.25 -1.43
CA THR A 146 -4.49 -8.56 -0.83
C THR A 146 -4.64 -9.68 -1.87
N TYR A 147 -5.70 -9.66 -2.65
CA TYR A 147 -5.94 -10.60 -3.72
C TYR A 147 -4.82 -10.59 -4.78
N TYR A 148 -4.38 -9.40 -5.18
CA TYR A 148 -3.20 -9.29 -6.05
C TYR A 148 -1.95 -9.88 -5.40
N SER A 149 -1.69 -9.60 -4.12
CA SER A 149 -0.51 -10.13 -3.41
C SER A 149 -0.51 -11.65 -3.36
N MET A 150 -1.68 -12.32 -3.34
CA MET A 150 -1.79 -13.78 -3.40
C MET A 150 -1.27 -14.38 -4.71
N VAL A 151 -1.28 -13.63 -5.80
CA VAL A 151 -0.93 -14.09 -7.14
C VAL A 151 0.32 -13.44 -7.72
N MET A 152 0.90 -12.44 -7.03
CA MET A 152 2.01 -11.66 -7.58
C MET A 152 3.26 -12.51 -7.81
N VAL A 153 3.52 -13.50 -6.96
CA VAL A 153 4.68 -14.39 -7.10
C VAL A 153 4.57 -15.22 -8.39
N ARG A 154 3.43 -15.83 -8.66
CA ARG A 154 3.24 -16.64 -9.87
C ARG A 154 3.06 -15.84 -11.14
N SER A 155 2.54 -14.62 -11.04
CA SER A 155 2.33 -13.75 -12.21
C SER A 155 3.55 -12.93 -12.60
N GLN A 156 4.44 -12.62 -11.65
CA GLN A 156 5.62 -11.76 -11.84
C GLN A 156 5.30 -10.42 -12.49
N VAL A 157 4.13 -9.85 -12.24
CA VAL A 157 3.69 -8.55 -12.76
C VAL A 157 3.80 -7.51 -11.67
N TRP A 158 4.72 -6.57 -11.83
CA TRP A 158 4.85 -5.40 -10.95
C TRP A 158 3.80 -4.35 -11.31
N THR A 159 2.89 -4.07 -10.41
CA THR A 159 1.95 -2.95 -10.54
C THR A 159 1.44 -2.49 -9.19
N THR A 160 1.20 -1.19 -9.08
CA THR A 160 0.55 -0.55 -7.92
C THR A 160 -0.81 0.03 -8.28
N ARG A 161 -1.23 -0.06 -9.55
CA ARG A 161 -2.53 0.39 -10.02
C ARG A 161 -3.60 -0.62 -9.68
N LEU A 162 -4.62 -0.18 -8.95
CA LEU A 162 -5.62 -1.07 -8.38
C LEU A 162 -6.40 -1.89 -9.45
N HIS A 163 -6.70 -1.29 -10.60
CA HIS A 163 -7.35 -2.00 -11.71
C HIS A 163 -6.47 -3.10 -12.30
N GLU A 164 -5.19 -2.79 -12.55
CA GLU A 164 -4.23 -3.79 -13.05
C GLU A 164 -4.02 -4.92 -12.03
N GLN A 165 -3.97 -4.60 -10.74
CA GLN A 165 -3.90 -5.59 -9.66
C GLN A 165 -5.10 -6.54 -9.69
N ALA A 166 -6.30 -5.99 -9.86
CA ALA A 166 -7.52 -6.77 -9.98
C ALA A 166 -7.51 -7.67 -11.23
N GLU A 167 -7.07 -7.15 -12.38
CA GLU A 167 -6.96 -7.94 -13.61
C GLU A 167 -5.96 -9.10 -13.47
N VAL A 168 -4.81 -8.86 -12.83
CA VAL A 168 -3.83 -9.92 -12.56
C VAL A 168 -4.45 -11.01 -11.69
N PHE A 169 -5.19 -10.63 -10.65
CA PHE A 169 -5.87 -11.60 -9.77
C PHE A 169 -6.96 -12.39 -10.50
N ILE A 170 -7.83 -11.74 -11.27
CA ILE A 170 -8.95 -12.38 -11.98
C ILE A 170 -8.44 -13.44 -12.99
N ARG A 171 -7.28 -13.25 -13.60
CA ARG A 171 -6.69 -14.28 -14.49
C ARG A 171 -6.43 -15.61 -13.79
N HIS A 172 -6.20 -15.59 -12.47
CA HIS A 172 -5.96 -16.78 -11.66
C HIS A 172 -7.20 -17.27 -10.91
N PHE A 173 -8.15 -16.35 -10.64
CA PHE A 173 -9.39 -16.60 -9.91
C PHE A 173 -10.59 -15.97 -10.63
N PRO A 174 -10.94 -16.46 -11.83
CA PRO A 174 -12.04 -15.88 -12.63
C PRO A 174 -13.39 -15.92 -11.93
N GLU A 175 -13.60 -16.89 -11.03
CA GLU A 175 -14.81 -16.99 -10.21
C GLU A 175 -14.98 -15.83 -9.21
N LYS A 176 -13.90 -15.10 -8.92
CA LYS A 176 -13.93 -13.91 -8.05
C LYS A 176 -14.21 -12.60 -8.78
N GLU A 177 -14.33 -12.61 -10.10
CA GLU A 177 -14.55 -11.39 -10.89
C GLU A 177 -15.77 -10.60 -10.41
N ALA A 178 -16.88 -11.27 -10.10
CA ALA A 178 -18.10 -10.62 -9.62
C ALA A 178 -17.85 -9.89 -8.27
N ILE A 179 -17.06 -10.48 -7.38
CA ILE A 179 -16.68 -9.86 -6.10
C ILE A 179 -15.80 -8.63 -6.34
N ILE A 180 -14.81 -8.72 -7.23
CA ILE A 180 -13.96 -7.59 -7.59
C ILE A 180 -14.78 -6.41 -8.13
N ARG A 181 -15.77 -6.66 -8.98
CA ARG A 181 -16.69 -5.63 -9.51
C ARG A 181 -17.49 -4.95 -8.39
N ILE A 182 -18.00 -5.74 -7.43
CA ILE A 182 -18.68 -5.20 -6.24
C ILE A 182 -17.72 -4.30 -5.44
N LEU A 183 -16.50 -4.75 -5.19
CA LEU A 183 -15.50 -3.97 -4.45
C LEU A 183 -15.18 -2.63 -5.14
N PHE A 184 -15.05 -2.60 -6.47
CA PHE A 184 -14.87 -1.34 -7.22
C PHE A 184 -16.09 -0.44 -7.09
N ASN A 185 -17.30 -0.96 -7.25
CA ASN A 185 -18.51 -0.16 -7.05
C ASN A 185 -18.55 0.45 -5.63
N TRP A 186 -18.14 -0.30 -4.61
CA TRP A 186 -18.08 0.22 -3.24
C TRP A 186 -16.96 1.23 -2.98
N ILE A 187 -15.90 1.22 -3.79
CA ILE A 187 -14.86 2.24 -3.77
C ILE A 187 -15.40 3.56 -4.33
N ASP A 188 -16.22 3.51 -5.37
CA ASP A 188 -16.78 4.69 -6.01
C ASP A 188 -18.04 5.17 -5.27
N GLU A 189 -18.97 4.28 -5.01
CA GLU A 189 -20.26 4.54 -4.36
C GLU A 189 -20.51 3.53 -3.22
N PRO A 190 -20.00 3.80 -2.02
CA PRO A 190 -20.20 2.91 -0.87
C PRO A 190 -21.68 2.76 -0.53
N PRO A 191 -22.20 1.52 -0.37
CA PRO A 191 -23.56 1.30 0.04
C PRO A 191 -23.81 1.83 1.46
N THR A 192 -25.09 2.00 1.79
CA THR A 192 -25.53 2.38 3.15
C THR A 192 -25.98 1.19 3.97
N ASP A 193 -26.14 0.03 3.35
CA ASP A 193 -26.53 -1.22 4.00
C ASP A 193 -25.34 -1.85 4.71
N TYR A 194 -25.34 -1.70 6.04
CA TYR A 194 -24.30 -2.23 6.92
C TYR A 194 -24.17 -3.75 6.82
N GLU A 195 -25.29 -4.47 6.83
CA GLU A 195 -25.28 -5.94 6.89
C GLU A 195 -24.64 -6.56 5.64
N SER A 196 -25.01 -6.07 4.46
CA SER A 196 -24.41 -6.52 3.20
C SER A 196 -22.91 -6.25 3.15
N VAL A 197 -22.44 -5.10 3.64
CA VAL A 197 -21.02 -4.76 3.69
C VAL A 197 -20.27 -5.64 4.67
N TYR A 198 -20.81 -5.80 5.87
CA TYR A 198 -20.21 -6.62 6.92
C TYR A 198 -20.06 -8.08 6.48
N GLU A 199 -21.13 -8.69 5.98
CA GLU A 199 -21.14 -10.10 5.57
C GLU A 199 -20.20 -10.35 4.38
N LEU A 200 -20.17 -9.44 3.40
CA LEU A 200 -19.24 -9.59 2.27
C LEU A 200 -17.78 -9.49 2.74
N PHE A 201 -17.45 -8.48 3.54
CA PHE A 201 -16.09 -8.31 4.04
C PHE A 201 -15.63 -9.43 4.95
N LYS A 202 -16.52 -9.93 5.81
CA LYS A 202 -16.26 -11.09 6.67
C LYS A 202 -15.92 -12.32 5.81
N ARG A 203 -16.82 -12.69 4.90
CA ARG A 203 -16.64 -13.85 4.03
C ARG A 203 -15.36 -13.76 3.17
N GLU A 204 -15.17 -12.64 2.49
CA GLU A 204 -14.03 -12.48 1.58
C GLU A 204 -12.71 -12.27 2.34
N GLY A 205 -12.73 -11.62 3.48
CA GLY A 205 -11.58 -11.49 4.35
C GLY A 205 -11.16 -12.81 4.98
N GLU A 206 -12.12 -13.63 5.47
CA GLU A 206 -11.84 -14.97 5.97
C GLU A 206 -11.27 -15.89 4.88
N TRP A 207 -11.81 -15.79 3.66
CA TRP A 207 -11.26 -16.51 2.52
C TRP A 207 -9.82 -16.10 2.23
N ALA A 208 -9.53 -14.81 2.20
CA ALA A 208 -8.18 -14.29 2.01
C ALA A 208 -7.23 -14.76 3.13
N CYS A 209 -7.63 -14.63 4.40
CA CYS A 209 -6.88 -15.12 5.55
C CYS A 209 -6.48 -16.59 5.40
N LYS A 210 -7.44 -17.43 5.04
CA LYS A 210 -7.24 -18.89 4.94
C LYS A 210 -6.31 -19.28 3.79
N ASN A 211 -6.34 -18.53 2.68
CA ASN A 211 -5.68 -18.94 1.45
C ASN A 211 -4.37 -18.18 1.17
N PHE A 212 -4.18 -16.99 1.75
CA PHE A 212 -3.06 -16.11 1.43
C PHE A 212 -1.68 -16.78 1.50
N ALA A 213 -1.37 -17.40 2.63
CA ALA A 213 -0.06 -17.99 2.86
C ALA A 213 0.28 -19.16 1.90
N HIS A 214 -0.75 -19.86 1.41
CA HIS A 214 -0.60 -20.90 0.41
C HIS A 214 -0.40 -20.30 -0.98
N GLU A 215 -1.31 -19.44 -1.40
CA GLU A 215 -1.34 -18.87 -2.75
C GLU A 215 -0.12 -17.97 -3.04
N ALA A 216 0.33 -17.19 -2.06
CA ALA A 216 1.49 -16.31 -2.18
C ALA A 216 2.84 -17.05 -2.31
N LYS A 217 2.86 -18.38 -2.14
CA LYS A 217 4.07 -19.21 -2.31
C LYS A 217 4.09 -19.99 -3.63
N ILE A 218 3.01 -19.95 -4.40
CA ILE A 218 2.95 -20.66 -5.68
C ILE A 218 3.87 -19.93 -6.67
N SER A 219 4.89 -20.62 -7.12
CA SER A 219 5.82 -20.14 -8.16
C SER A 219 5.20 -20.17 -9.56
N PRO A 220 5.79 -19.44 -10.53
CA PRO A 220 5.38 -19.46 -11.93
C PRO A 220 5.42 -20.84 -12.55
#